data_b3b6706c15a446ce192ac6cb251f8b65
#
_entry.id   b3b6706c15a446ce192ac6cb251f8b65
#
_cell.length_a   1.000
_cell.length_b   1.000
_cell.length_c   1.000
_cell.angle_alpha   90.00
_cell.angle_beta   90.00
_cell.angle_gamma   90.00
#
_symmetry.space_group_name_H-M   'P 1'
#
loop_
_entity.id
_entity.type
_entity.pdbx_description
1 polymer ?
#
loop_
_entity_poly.entity_id
_entity_poly.type
_entity_poly.pdbx_seq_one_letter_code
_entity_poly.pdbx_strand_id
1 'polypeptide(L)'
;MTIASLRHYDFIVTGASGNVGRHLVPLLARGGRTVLAVGRDLDTLRKLFTDQPHVEVASYDALAGLTACDTLVHLAVRNNDTRGSLADFIEVNVDFAMRIANEFKRMNGRRFLNIASILSLDEDDQSPYAVSKAMGVQAIRELVGKRLDNVHIGYFHDGGYFGEKLRMLAAFGPAVGSAFFAMFKMLKPTTSAQSLADYALGPAHALPHPEILTDDLSDALLYRALTRMLDIGVALAIMLLLAPVFAAIWVAIRLDSPGPAIFAQERVGAAQAPFTLYKFRTMKHGTASAGTHEVSASAVTRLGAFLRRTKLDELPQAINLLRGTMTLVGPRPCLYSQTELVEAREALGVYTLKPGITGYAQIRAIDMSQPLVLARADYRYKMLRSLLLDLRIILATARGRGGGDRVAAPDRP
;
A
#
# COMPACT_ATOMS: atom_id res chain seq x y z
N MET A 1 7.88 -28.76 -36.91
CA MET A 1 7.01 -27.74 -36.32
C MET A 1 5.63 -28.37 -36.13
N THR A 2 5.42 -29.09 -35.07
CA THR A 2 4.12 -29.65 -34.77
C THR A 2 3.48 -28.80 -33.71
N ILE A 3 2.54 -28.04 -34.14
CA ILE A 3 1.79 -27.09 -33.35
C ILE A 3 0.97 -27.86 -32.31
N ALA A 4 1.10 -27.46 -31.06
CA ALA A 4 0.20 -27.80 -29.96
C ALA A 4 -1.20 -27.21 -30.21
N SER A 5 -1.84 -27.63 -31.31
CA SER A 5 -3.24 -27.34 -31.58
C SER A 5 -4.08 -28.20 -30.62
N LEU A 6 -4.73 -27.61 -29.65
CA LEU A 6 -5.61 -28.16 -28.64
C LEU A 6 -5.01 -28.40 -27.22
N ARG A 7 -3.87 -27.83 -26.88
CA ARG A 7 -3.42 -27.94 -25.50
C ARG A 7 -4.05 -26.83 -24.63
N HIS A 8 -4.60 -27.26 -23.53
CA HIS A 8 -5.00 -26.40 -22.42
C HIS A 8 -3.79 -26.15 -21.54
N TYR A 9 -3.55 -24.89 -21.15
CA TYR A 9 -2.50 -24.50 -20.18
C TYR A 9 -3.16 -23.95 -18.92
N ASP A 10 -2.63 -24.37 -17.76
CA ASP A 10 -3.00 -23.76 -16.46
C ASP A 10 -2.58 -22.30 -16.44
N PHE A 11 -1.38 -22.01 -16.97
CA PHE A 11 -0.86 -20.66 -17.06
C PHE A 11 -0.26 -20.35 -18.44
N ILE A 12 -0.55 -19.16 -18.94
CA ILE A 12 0.19 -18.52 -20.03
C ILE A 12 0.88 -17.28 -19.46
N VAL A 13 2.21 -17.18 -19.57
CA VAL A 13 2.98 -16.07 -19.00
C VAL A 13 3.62 -15.28 -20.13
N THR A 14 3.16 -14.06 -20.37
CA THR A 14 3.73 -13.14 -21.35
C THR A 14 4.87 -12.34 -20.75
N GLY A 15 5.94 -12.05 -21.51
CA GLY A 15 7.13 -11.40 -20.96
C GLY A 15 7.95 -12.32 -20.05
N ALA A 16 7.89 -13.63 -20.28
CA ALA A 16 8.49 -14.66 -19.43
C ALA A 16 10.01 -14.58 -19.29
N SER A 17 10.73 -14.01 -20.27
CA SER A 17 12.19 -13.77 -20.18
C SER A 17 12.59 -12.56 -19.33
N GLY A 18 11.62 -11.74 -18.93
CA GLY A 18 11.84 -10.56 -18.09
C GLY A 18 12.23 -10.90 -16.64
N ASN A 19 12.58 -9.85 -15.87
CA ASN A 19 13.03 -10.02 -14.48
C ASN A 19 12.01 -10.75 -13.59
N VAL A 20 10.73 -10.46 -13.72
CA VAL A 20 9.66 -11.13 -12.97
C VAL A 20 9.42 -12.54 -13.52
N GLY A 21 9.29 -12.67 -14.85
CA GLY A 21 8.91 -13.92 -15.50
C GLY A 21 9.88 -15.07 -15.28
N ARG A 22 11.21 -14.79 -15.35
CA ARG A 22 12.24 -15.83 -15.13
C ARG A 22 12.16 -16.50 -13.76
N HIS A 23 11.68 -15.78 -12.74
CA HIS A 23 11.53 -16.29 -11.38
C HIS A 23 10.12 -16.83 -11.10
N LEU A 24 9.11 -16.24 -11.73
CA LEU A 24 7.71 -16.64 -11.52
C LEU A 24 7.36 -17.95 -12.24
N VAL A 25 7.79 -18.13 -13.51
CA VAL A 25 7.44 -19.30 -14.32
C VAL A 25 7.79 -20.63 -13.64
N PRO A 26 9.03 -20.83 -13.10
CA PRO A 26 9.36 -22.06 -12.39
C PRO A 26 8.51 -22.31 -11.14
N LEU A 27 8.08 -21.25 -10.44
CA LEU A 27 7.23 -21.35 -9.26
C LEU A 27 5.81 -21.77 -9.63
N LEU A 28 5.26 -21.24 -10.74
CA LEU A 28 3.95 -21.62 -11.26
C LEU A 28 3.91 -23.08 -11.74
N ALA A 29 5.01 -23.57 -12.30
CA ALA A 29 5.11 -24.95 -12.78
C ALA A 29 5.21 -26.00 -11.67
N ARG A 30 5.45 -25.59 -10.42
CA ARG A 30 5.48 -26.51 -9.28
C ARG A 30 4.16 -27.25 -9.11
N GLY A 31 4.22 -28.49 -8.70
CA GLY A 31 3.04 -29.33 -8.52
C GLY A 31 2.43 -29.85 -9.85
N GLY A 32 3.22 -29.86 -10.92
CA GLY A 32 2.84 -30.47 -12.20
C GLY A 32 1.94 -29.61 -13.08
N ARG A 33 1.81 -28.30 -12.80
CA ARG A 33 1.00 -27.38 -13.62
C ARG A 33 1.67 -27.06 -14.94
N THR A 34 0.89 -27.00 -15.99
CA THR A 34 1.36 -26.70 -17.35
C THR A 34 1.47 -25.18 -17.57
N VAL A 35 2.67 -24.71 -17.91
CA VAL A 35 2.95 -23.29 -18.13
C VAL A 35 3.47 -23.07 -19.55
N LEU A 36 2.83 -22.16 -20.29
CA LEU A 36 3.35 -21.65 -21.56
C LEU A 36 4.10 -20.32 -21.31
N ALA A 37 5.42 -20.33 -21.40
CA ALA A 37 6.25 -19.16 -21.28
C ALA A 37 6.38 -18.45 -22.64
N VAL A 38 5.84 -17.23 -22.75
CA VAL A 38 5.74 -16.50 -24.01
C VAL A 38 6.65 -15.29 -24.01
N GLY A 39 7.43 -15.14 -25.11
CA GLY A 39 8.32 -14.01 -25.28
C GLY A 39 8.79 -13.84 -26.71
N ARG A 40 9.60 -12.78 -26.96
CA ARG A 40 10.12 -12.44 -28.29
C ARG A 40 11.32 -13.31 -28.71
N ASP A 41 12.17 -13.63 -27.75
CA ASP A 41 13.40 -14.39 -27.96
C ASP A 41 13.25 -15.81 -27.43
N LEU A 42 12.97 -16.74 -28.35
CA LEU A 42 12.77 -18.16 -28.06
C LEU A 42 14.04 -18.84 -27.52
N ASP A 43 15.23 -18.43 -28.01
CA ASP A 43 16.46 -19.07 -27.58
C ASP A 43 16.80 -18.71 -26.14
N THR A 44 16.57 -17.48 -25.76
CA THR A 44 16.64 -17.06 -24.35
C THR A 44 15.63 -17.81 -23.48
N LEU A 45 14.38 -17.97 -23.92
CA LEU A 45 13.37 -18.72 -23.15
C LEU A 45 13.74 -20.21 -23.01
N ARG A 46 14.22 -20.85 -24.06
CA ARG A 46 14.68 -22.25 -24.03
C ARG A 46 15.81 -22.44 -23.02
N LYS A 47 16.78 -21.55 -23.01
CA LYS A 47 17.91 -21.57 -22.06
C LYS A 47 17.44 -21.36 -20.61
N LEU A 48 16.49 -20.44 -20.37
CA LEU A 48 16.00 -20.13 -19.04
C LEU A 48 15.19 -21.30 -18.43
N PHE A 49 14.48 -22.07 -19.25
CA PHE A 49 13.54 -23.08 -18.78
C PHE A 49 13.88 -24.51 -19.24
N THR A 50 15.14 -24.76 -19.63
CA THR A 50 15.61 -26.09 -20.07
C THR A 50 15.27 -27.21 -19.09
N ASP A 51 15.43 -26.98 -17.79
CA ASP A 51 15.24 -27.99 -16.74
C ASP A 51 13.84 -27.95 -16.10
N GLN A 52 12.85 -27.36 -16.79
CA GLN A 52 11.49 -27.23 -16.26
C GLN A 52 10.53 -28.13 -17.05
N PRO A 53 10.19 -29.36 -16.55
CA PRO A 53 9.47 -30.38 -17.35
C PRO A 53 8.05 -29.97 -17.72
N HIS A 54 7.43 -29.03 -16.99
CA HIS A 54 6.05 -28.58 -17.24
C HIS A 54 5.98 -27.19 -17.88
N VAL A 55 7.11 -26.67 -18.40
CA VAL A 55 7.18 -25.38 -19.07
C VAL A 55 7.44 -25.58 -20.55
N GLU A 56 6.51 -25.12 -21.38
CA GLU A 56 6.70 -24.98 -22.82
C GLU A 56 7.01 -23.52 -23.17
N VAL A 57 7.78 -23.29 -24.23
CA VAL A 57 8.15 -21.93 -24.67
C VAL A 57 7.59 -21.62 -26.04
N ALA A 58 7.09 -20.40 -26.23
CA ALA A 58 6.49 -19.96 -27.49
C ALA A 58 6.74 -18.48 -27.80
N SER A 59 6.63 -18.12 -29.09
CA SER A 59 6.51 -16.73 -29.51
C SER A 59 5.09 -16.20 -29.28
N TYR A 60 4.90 -14.88 -29.33
CA TYR A 60 3.57 -14.27 -29.22
C TYR A 60 2.60 -14.73 -30.34
N ASP A 61 3.09 -15.05 -31.53
CA ASP A 61 2.27 -15.50 -32.66
C ASP A 61 1.61 -16.85 -32.40
N ALA A 62 2.21 -17.67 -31.54
CA ALA A 62 1.64 -18.94 -31.14
C ALA A 62 0.32 -18.80 -30.36
N LEU A 63 0.07 -17.66 -29.75
CA LEU A 63 -1.16 -17.38 -29.01
C LEU A 63 -2.40 -17.51 -29.90
N ALA A 64 -2.28 -17.11 -31.19
CA ALA A 64 -3.38 -17.19 -32.17
C ALA A 64 -3.89 -18.63 -32.40
N GLY A 65 -3.04 -19.63 -32.20
CA GLY A 65 -3.40 -21.06 -32.35
C GLY A 65 -3.99 -21.71 -31.10
N LEU A 66 -4.00 -21.05 -29.94
CA LEU A 66 -4.50 -21.62 -28.70
C LEU A 66 -6.02 -21.43 -28.57
N THR A 67 -6.68 -22.40 -27.94
CA THR A 67 -8.14 -22.42 -27.80
C THR A 67 -8.61 -22.16 -26.37
N ALA A 68 -7.78 -22.43 -25.35
CA ALA A 68 -8.16 -22.26 -23.94
C ALA A 68 -6.95 -22.02 -23.04
N CYS A 69 -7.17 -21.27 -21.94
CA CYS A 69 -6.25 -21.17 -20.82
C CYS A 69 -7.03 -20.87 -19.53
N ASP A 70 -6.51 -21.30 -18.37
CA ASP A 70 -7.11 -20.90 -17.10
C ASP A 70 -6.67 -19.49 -16.72
N THR A 71 -5.38 -19.25 -16.58
CA THR A 71 -4.85 -17.94 -16.20
C THR A 71 -3.81 -17.43 -17.19
N LEU A 72 -4.02 -16.23 -17.73
CA LEU A 72 -3.00 -15.50 -18.47
C LEU A 72 -2.36 -14.46 -17.55
N VAL A 73 -1.05 -14.59 -17.30
CA VAL A 73 -0.24 -13.66 -16.52
C VAL A 73 0.47 -12.70 -17.46
N HIS A 74 0.10 -11.42 -17.40
CA HIS A 74 0.67 -10.41 -18.28
C HIS A 74 1.79 -9.64 -17.58
N LEU A 75 3.06 -9.94 -18.00
CA LEU A 75 4.27 -9.30 -17.50
C LEU A 75 5.00 -8.45 -18.56
N ALA A 76 4.56 -8.54 -19.82
CA ALA A 76 5.22 -7.81 -20.90
C ALA A 76 5.01 -6.31 -20.75
N VAL A 77 6.09 -5.57 -20.56
CA VAL A 77 6.08 -4.14 -20.25
C VAL A 77 7.35 -3.46 -20.76
N ARG A 78 7.25 -2.19 -21.17
CA ARG A 78 8.40 -1.30 -21.28
C ARG A 78 8.68 -0.71 -19.91
N ASN A 79 9.84 -1.03 -19.34
CA ASN A 79 10.20 -0.66 -17.97
C ASN A 79 10.56 0.81 -17.82
N ASN A 80 10.43 1.33 -16.60
CA ASN A 80 10.83 2.70 -16.24
C ASN A 80 12.33 3.00 -16.44
N ASP A 81 13.18 1.97 -16.48
CA ASP A 81 14.61 2.12 -16.76
C ASP A 81 14.92 2.42 -18.23
N THR A 82 13.95 2.27 -19.13
CA THR A 82 14.09 2.58 -20.57
C THR A 82 13.75 4.04 -20.84
N ARG A 83 14.63 4.75 -21.55
CA ARG A 83 14.33 6.10 -22.05
C ARG A 83 13.36 6.01 -23.23
N GLY A 84 12.45 6.98 -23.35
CA GLY A 84 11.51 7.06 -24.46
C GLY A 84 10.44 8.12 -24.24
N SER A 85 9.74 8.45 -25.31
CA SER A 85 8.56 9.31 -25.29
C SER A 85 7.35 8.58 -24.69
N LEU A 86 6.29 9.30 -24.34
CA LEU A 86 5.04 8.67 -23.90
C LEU A 86 4.47 7.73 -24.99
N ALA A 87 4.60 8.09 -26.28
CA ALA A 87 4.15 7.24 -27.39
C ALA A 87 4.85 5.87 -27.40
N ASP A 88 6.17 5.83 -27.17
CA ASP A 88 6.92 4.58 -27.11
C ASP A 88 6.47 3.67 -25.95
N PHE A 89 6.02 4.27 -24.84
CA PHE A 89 5.47 3.51 -23.72
C PHE A 89 4.04 3.05 -23.99
N ILE A 90 3.22 3.85 -24.68
CA ILE A 90 1.85 3.49 -25.06
C ILE A 90 1.88 2.28 -25.99
N GLU A 91 2.74 2.24 -27.01
CA GLU A 91 2.86 1.12 -27.94
C GLU A 91 2.98 -0.24 -27.20
N VAL A 92 3.78 -0.30 -26.13
CA VAL A 92 4.02 -1.56 -25.41
C VAL A 92 3.06 -1.74 -24.23
N ASN A 93 2.84 -0.70 -23.43
CA ASN A 93 2.09 -0.82 -22.20
C ASN A 93 0.57 -0.74 -22.39
N VAL A 94 0.12 -0.23 -23.56
CA VAL A 94 -1.29 -0.13 -23.91
C VAL A 94 -1.61 -1.00 -25.12
N ASP A 95 -1.06 -0.67 -26.31
CA ASP A 95 -1.49 -1.31 -27.56
C ASP A 95 -1.12 -2.80 -27.62
N PHE A 96 0.10 -3.13 -27.18
CA PHE A 96 0.50 -4.53 -27.12
C PHE A 96 -0.26 -5.27 -26.00
N ALA A 97 -0.46 -4.67 -24.85
CA ALA A 97 -1.27 -5.26 -23.77
C ALA A 97 -2.71 -5.53 -24.22
N MET A 98 -3.30 -4.63 -25.01
CA MET A 98 -4.63 -4.81 -25.61
C MET A 98 -4.67 -5.96 -26.62
N ARG A 99 -3.61 -6.14 -27.44
CA ARG A 99 -3.49 -7.31 -28.33
C ARG A 99 -3.52 -8.63 -27.51
N ILE A 100 -2.76 -8.70 -26.41
CA ILE A 100 -2.75 -9.88 -25.52
C ILE A 100 -4.12 -10.09 -24.87
N ALA A 101 -4.80 -9.03 -24.44
CA ALA A 101 -6.13 -9.11 -23.86
C ALA A 101 -7.19 -9.59 -24.87
N ASN A 102 -7.07 -9.22 -26.15
CA ASN A 102 -7.91 -9.74 -27.24
C ASN A 102 -7.69 -11.26 -27.46
N GLU A 103 -6.42 -11.72 -27.47
CA GLU A 103 -6.12 -13.14 -27.54
C GLU A 103 -6.68 -13.91 -26.35
N PHE A 104 -6.55 -13.38 -25.14
CA PHE A 104 -7.16 -13.97 -23.94
C PHE A 104 -8.69 -14.09 -24.07
N LYS A 105 -9.34 -13.06 -24.60
CA LYS A 105 -10.80 -13.07 -24.83
C LYS A 105 -11.18 -14.12 -25.87
N ARG A 106 -10.42 -14.24 -26.96
CA ARG A 106 -10.61 -15.24 -28.01
C ARG A 106 -10.45 -16.67 -27.47
N MET A 107 -9.46 -16.91 -26.60
CA MET A 107 -9.23 -18.19 -25.92
C MET A 107 -10.27 -18.49 -24.83
N ASN A 108 -11.22 -17.61 -24.59
CA ASN A 108 -12.16 -17.70 -23.48
C ASN A 108 -11.50 -17.96 -22.11
N GLY A 109 -10.34 -17.34 -21.89
CA GLY A 109 -9.58 -17.47 -20.66
C GLY A 109 -10.39 -17.11 -19.42
N ARG A 110 -10.09 -17.77 -18.29
CA ARG A 110 -10.86 -17.58 -17.04
C ARG A 110 -10.40 -16.38 -16.24
N ARG A 111 -9.07 -16.19 -16.09
CA ARG A 111 -8.44 -15.11 -15.29
C ARG A 111 -7.35 -14.40 -16.10
N PHE A 112 -7.48 -13.08 -16.29
CA PHE A 112 -6.41 -12.26 -16.83
C PHE A 112 -5.70 -11.57 -15.67
N LEU A 113 -4.55 -12.09 -15.24
CA LEU A 113 -3.74 -11.53 -14.18
C LEU A 113 -2.77 -10.51 -14.76
N ASN A 114 -3.08 -9.22 -14.61
CA ASN A 114 -2.23 -8.13 -15.04
C ASN A 114 -1.30 -7.69 -13.90
N ILE A 115 0.00 -7.77 -14.12
CA ILE A 115 0.98 -7.31 -13.14
C ILE A 115 1.31 -5.85 -13.42
N ALA A 116 0.75 -4.98 -12.60
CA ALA A 116 0.99 -3.55 -12.61
C ALA A 116 2.10 -3.16 -11.62
N SER A 117 2.43 -1.88 -11.56
CA SER A 117 3.40 -1.34 -10.60
C SER A 117 2.73 -0.43 -9.59
N ILE A 118 3.20 -0.41 -8.35
CA ILE A 118 2.77 0.59 -7.35
C ILE A 118 3.04 2.03 -7.80
N LEU A 119 3.99 2.25 -8.72
CA LEU A 119 4.24 3.58 -9.28
C LEU A 119 3.05 4.11 -10.08
N SER A 120 2.26 3.24 -10.72
CA SER A 120 1.03 3.66 -11.42
C SER A 120 -0.14 4.01 -10.49
N LEU A 121 0.02 3.84 -9.18
CA LEU A 121 -0.94 4.28 -8.16
C LEU A 121 -0.69 5.73 -7.69
N ASP A 122 0.45 6.31 -8.02
CA ASP A 122 0.78 7.68 -7.68
C ASP A 122 0.21 8.63 -8.75
N GLU A 123 -0.90 9.26 -8.43
CA GLU A 123 -1.60 10.18 -9.34
C GLU A 123 -0.77 11.44 -9.66
N ASP A 124 0.21 11.75 -8.82
CA ASP A 124 1.13 12.86 -9.01
C ASP A 124 2.32 12.49 -9.93
N ASP A 125 2.55 11.18 -10.19
CA ASP A 125 3.62 10.71 -11.09
C ASP A 125 3.20 10.81 -12.55
N GLN A 126 3.66 11.88 -13.21
CA GLN A 126 3.43 12.16 -14.63
C GLN A 126 4.49 11.53 -15.55
N SER A 127 5.30 10.58 -15.07
CA SER A 127 6.26 9.88 -15.90
C SER A 127 5.54 9.09 -17.02
N PRO A 128 6.17 9.00 -18.24
CA PRO A 128 5.60 8.22 -19.33
C PRO A 128 5.28 6.77 -18.95
N TYR A 129 6.08 6.20 -18.04
CA TYR A 129 5.83 4.86 -17.49
C TYR A 129 4.57 4.79 -16.65
N ALA A 130 4.41 5.68 -15.66
CA ALA A 130 3.24 5.64 -14.76
C ALA A 130 1.95 5.91 -15.53
N VAL A 131 1.95 6.94 -16.40
CA VAL A 131 0.79 7.30 -17.22
C VAL A 131 0.39 6.15 -18.15
N SER A 132 1.35 5.58 -18.91
CA SER A 132 1.06 4.48 -19.85
C SER A 132 0.57 3.22 -19.13
N LYS A 133 1.09 2.90 -17.94
CA LYS A 133 0.61 1.77 -17.14
C LYS A 133 -0.81 1.98 -16.64
N ALA A 134 -1.16 3.17 -16.19
CA ALA A 134 -2.53 3.49 -15.78
C ALA A 134 -3.51 3.38 -16.96
N MET A 135 -3.14 3.93 -18.13
CA MET A 135 -3.92 3.80 -19.37
C MET A 135 -4.11 2.34 -19.78
N GLY A 136 -3.05 1.51 -19.74
CA GLY A 136 -3.12 0.09 -20.09
C GLY A 136 -4.03 -0.69 -19.16
N VAL A 137 -3.98 -0.46 -17.85
CA VAL A 137 -4.90 -1.08 -16.88
C VAL A 137 -6.35 -0.73 -17.20
N GLN A 138 -6.63 0.54 -17.50
CA GLN A 138 -7.99 0.98 -17.84
C GLN A 138 -8.49 0.32 -19.14
N ALA A 139 -7.67 0.31 -20.19
CA ALA A 139 -8.02 -0.30 -21.47
C ALA A 139 -8.28 -1.82 -21.35
N ILE A 140 -7.42 -2.55 -20.63
CA ILE A 140 -7.63 -3.98 -20.37
C ILE A 140 -8.93 -4.19 -19.59
N ARG A 141 -9.23 -3.36 -18.58
CA ARG A 141 -10.45 -3.48 -17.77
C ARG A 141 -11.70 -3.36 -18.62
N GLU A 142 -11.74 -2.42 -19.56
CA GLU A 142 -12.87 -2.24 -20.47
C GLU A 142 -13.08 -3.47 -21.39
N LEU A 143 -11.98 -4.12 -21.83
CA LEU A 143 -12.05 -5.25 -22.73
C LEU A 143 -12.38 -6.58 -22.03
N VAL A 144 -11.73 -6.83 -20.88
CA VAL A 144 -11.76 -8.14 -20.18
C VAL A 144 -12.85 -8.17 -19.11
N GLY A 145 -13.23 -7.02 -18.57
CA GLY A 145 -14.29 -6.89 -17.57
C GLY A 145 -13.94 -7.60 -16.25
N LYS A 146 -14.90 -8.34 -15.71
CA LYS A 146 -14.78 -9.04 -14.41
C LYS A 146 -13.71 -10.14 -14.36
N ARG A 147 -13.17 -10.56 -15.50
CA ARG A 147 -12.09 -11.56 -15.57
C ARG A 147 -10.70 -10.93 -15.36
N LEU A 148 -10.61 -9.59 -15.31
CA LEU A 148 -9.40 -8.90 -14.97
C LEU A 148 -9.12 -9.00 -13.48
N ASP A 149 -7.94 -9.51 -13.16
CA ASP A 149 -7.32 -9.48 -11.86
C ASP A 149 -6.06 -8.61 -11.99
N ASN A 150 -6.12 -7.37 -11.49
CA ASN A 150 -5.04 -6.41 -11.65
C ASN A 150 -4.33 -6.22 -10.31
N VAL A 151 -3.06 -6.62 -10.23
CA VAL A 151 -2.26 -6.51 -9.02
C VAL A 151 -1.09 -5.56 -9.20
N HIS A 152 -0.93 -4.64 -8.26
CA HIS A 152 0.17 -3.69 -8.22
C HIS A 152 1.27 -4.24 -7.31
N ILE A 153 2.42 -4.55 -7.90
CA ILE A 153 3.58 -5.05 -7.14
C ILE A 153 4.56 -3.93 -6.81
N GLY A 154 5.26 -4.09 -5.68
CA GLY A 154 6.39 -3.27 -5.29
C GLY A 154 7.66 -3.57 -6.08
N TYR A 155 8.81 -3.21 -5.53
CA TYR A 155 10.09 -3.58 -6.11
C TYR A 155 10.27 -5.10 -6.03
N PHE A 156 10.28 -5.75 -7.19
CA PHE A 156 10.33 -7.21 -7.29
C PHE A 156 11.70 -7.77 -6.89
N HIS A 157 11.71 -8.89 -6.13
CA HIS A 157 12.93 -9.62 -5.78
C HIS A 157 12.70 -11.14 -5.73
N ASP A 158 13.78 -11.90 -5.88
CA ASP A 158 13.82 -13.37 -5.85
C ASP A 158 14.21 -13.97 -4.48
N GLY A 159 14.30 -13.13 -3.45
CA GLY A 159 14.77 -13.50 -2.11
C GLY A 159 16.21 -13.06 -1.80
N GLY A 160 16.96 -12.62 -2.79
CA GLY A 160 18.36 -12.25 -2.60
C GLY A 160 18.79 -10.90 -3.17
N TYR A 161 18.28 -10.49 -4.34
CA TYR A 161 18.79 -9.27 -5.00
C TYR A 161 17.75 -8.59 -5.89
N PHE A 162 17.76 -7.23 -5.88
CA PHE A 162 16.98 -6.39 -6.77
C PHE A 162 17.77 -6.08 -8.05
N GLY A 163 17.59 -6.88 -9.09
CA GLY A 163 18.17 -6.61 -10.41
C GLY A 163 19.73 -6.51 -10.46
N GLU A 164 20.27 -6.22 -11.63
CA GLU A 164 21.73 -6.19 -11.84
C GLU A 164 22.47 -5.11 -11.06
N LYS A 165 21.84 -3.94 -10.85
CA LYS A 165 22.49 -2.80 -10.17
C LYS A 165 22.84 -3.09 -8.71
N LEU A 166 22.05 -3.92 -8.03
CA LEU A 166 22.31 -4.30 -6.63
C LEU A 166 23.16 -5.57 -6.50
N ARG A 167 23.31 -6.36 -7.56
CA ARG A 167 24.32 -7.43 -7.61
C ARG A 167 25.75 -6.92 -7.42
N MET A 168 26.04 -5.69 -7.82
CA MET A 168 27.36 -5.08 -7.54
C MET A 168 27.66 -4.99 -6.04
N LEU A 169 26.64 -4.87 -5.17
CA LEU A 169 26.82 -4.87 -3.71
C LEU A 169 27.14 -6.26 -3.15
N ALA A 170 26.79 -7.31 -3.87
CA ALA A 170 27.21 -8.68 -3.50
C ALA A 170 28.72 -8.89 -3.63
N ALA A 171 29.42 -8.06 -4.39
CA ALA A 171 30.89 -8.08 -4.48
C ALA A 171 31.58 -7.75 -3.14
N PHE A 172 30.87 -7.08 -2.22
CA PHE A 172 31.38 -6.76 -0.87
C PHE A 172 31.12 -7.89 0.16
N GLY A 173 30.67 -9.04 -0.29
CA GLY A 173 30.41 -10.23 0.54
C GLY A 173 28.93 -10.42 0.92
N PRO A 174 28.52 -11.67 1.26
CA PRO A 174 27.10 -12.02 1.48
C PRO A 174 26.47 -11.29 2.67
N ALA A 175 27.22 -11.00 3.72
CA ALA A 175 26.70 -10.28 4.89
C ALA A 175 26.36 -8.82 4.57
N VAL A 176 27.20 -8.15 3.79
CA VAL A 176 26.98 -6.77 3.34
C VAL A 176 25.80 -6.73 2.37
N GLY A 177 25.72 -7.65 1.43
CA GLY A 177 24.62 -7.78 0.49
C GLY A 177 23.26 -7.98 1.21
N SER A 178 23.20 -8.85 2.20
CA SER A 178 21.98 -9.11 2.98
C SER A 178 21.56 -7.90 3.84
N ALA A 179 22.51 -7.17 4.42
CA ALA A 179 22.24 -5.95 5.18
C ALA A 179 21.65 -4.84 4.26
N PHE A 180 22.24 -4.63 3.09
CA PHE A 180 21.72 -3.70 2.09
C PHE A 180 20.31 -4.10 1.60
N PHE A 181 20.09 -5.39 1.39
CA PHE A 181 18.78 -5.91 1.01
C PHE A 181 17.73 -5.64 2.09
N ALA A 182 18.05 -5.95 3.34
CA ALA A 182 17.17 -5.65 4.48
C ALA A 182 16.88 -4.15 4.60
N MET A 183 17.90 -3.30 4.44
CA MET A 183 17.74 -1.85 4.43
C MET A 183 16.84 -1.37 3.28
N PHE A 184 17.04 -1.89 2.07
CA PHE A 184 16.19 -1.52 0.92
C PHE A 184 14.73 -1.90 1.14
N LYS A 185 14.45 -3.11 1.67
CA LYS A 185 13.08 -3.56 2.01
C LYS A 185 12.38 -2.62 2.99
N MET A 186 13.12 -2.02 3.93
CA MET A 186 12.54 -1.04 4.84
C MET A 186 12.27 0.32 4.18
N LEU A 187 13.08 0.69 3.18
CA LEU A 187 12.96 2.01 2.51
C LEU A 187 11.88 2.03 1.42
N LYS A 188 11.60 0.90 0.81
CA LYS A 188 10.70 0.78 -0.33
C LYS A 188 9.80 -0.46 -0.21
N PRO A 189 8.52 -0.39 -0.61
CA PRO A 189 7.67 -1.57 -0.67
C PRO A 189 8.21 -2.57 -1.69
N THR A 190 8.34 -3.83 -1.30
CA THR A 190 8.89 -4.91 -2.14
C THR A 190 7.88 -6.01 -2.34
N THR A 191 8.09 -6.84 -3.36
CA THR A 191 7.27 -8.03 -3.62
C THR A 191 8.20 -9.19 -3.96
N SER A 192 8.11 -10.27 -3.21
CA SER A 192 8.89 -11.47 -3.48
C SER A 192 8.29 -12.30 -4.62
N ALA A 193 9.15 -13.05 -5.32
CA ALA A 193 8.70 -14.01 -6.34
C ALA A 193 7.72 -15.05 -5.76
N GLN A 194 7.95 -15.47 -4.52
CA GLN A 194 7.09 -16.43 -3.84
C GLN A 194 5.72 -15.83 -3.54
N SER A 195 5.65 -14.63 -2.96
CA SER A 195 4.37 -13.95 -2.70
C SER A 195 3.55 -13.76 -3.97
N LEU A 196 4.23 -13.42 -5.08
CA LEU A 196 3.55 -13.26 -6.38
C LEU A 196 3.06 -14.61 -6.94
N ALA A 197 3.83 -15.68 -6.77
CA ALA A 197 3.43 -17.02 -7.17
C ALA A 197 2.24 -17.52 -6.35
N ASP A 198 2.27 -17.35 -5.03
CA ASP A 198 1.18 -17.73 -4.13
C ASP A 198 -0.11 -16.98 -4.47
N TYR A 199 0.00 -15.69 -4.80
CA TYR A 199 -1.13 -14.89 -5.29
C TYR A 199 -1.68 -15.43 -6.63
N ALA A 200 -0.81 -15.72 -7.59
CA ALA A 200 -1.21 -16.23 -8.91
C ALA A 200 -1.87 -17.62 -8.82
N LEU A 201 -1.39 -18.47 -7.91
CA LEU A 201 -1.92 -19.80 -7.64
C LEU A 201 -3.23 -19.78 -6.83
N GLY A 202 -3.48 -18.72 -6.10
CA GLY A 202 -4.69 -18.53 -5.30
C GLY A 202 -5.93 -18.23 -6.15
N PRO A 203 -7.12 -18.24 -5.53
CA PRO A 203 -8.37 -17.90 -6.21
C PRO A 203 -8.36 -16.46 -6.69
N ALA A 204 -8.98 -16.19 -7.84
CA ALA A 204 -9.18 -14.83 -8.33
C ALA A 204 -9.99 -14.02 -7.30
N HIS A 205 -9.67 -12.72 -7.19
CA HIS A 205 -10.37 -11.78 -6.29
C HIS A 205 -10.27 -12.09 -4.78
N ALA A 206 -9.20 -12.76 -4.35
CA ALA A 206 -8.96 -13.05 -2.93
C ALA A 206 -8.64 -11.78 -2.10
N LEU A 207 -8.29 -10.66 -2.74
CA LEU A 207 -7.93 -9.41 -2.10
C LEU A 207 -8.89 -8.26 -2.46
N PRO A 208 -9.09 -7.27 -1.55
CA PRO A 208 -9.89 -6.09 -1.83
C PRO A 208 -9.20 -5.16 -2.85
N HIS A 209 -9.99 -4.38 -3.60
CA HIS A 209 -9.51 -3.41 -4.59
C HIS A 209 -9.05 -2.07 -3.98
N PRO A 210 -7.99 -1.41 -4.53
CA PRO A 210 -7.05 -1.90 -5.54
C PRO A 210 -6.11 -2.94 -4.94
N GLU A 211 -5.85 -3.97 -5.70
CA GLU A 211 -5.02 -5.07 -5.25
C GLU A 211 -3.55 -4.65 -5.28
N ILE A 212 -2.97 -4.54 -4.10
CA ILE A 212 -1.56 -4.21 -3.91
C ILE A 212 -0.93 -5.41 -3.22
N LEU A 213 0.10 -5.95 -3.84
CA LEU A 213 0.85 -7.08 -3.30
C LEU A 213 2.25 -6.62 -2.94
N THR A 214 2.54 -6.58 -1.66
CA THR A 214 3.86 -6.22 -1.12
C THR A 214 4.20 -7.13 0.05
N ASP A 215 5.48 -7.29 0.33
CA ASP A 215 5.95 -8.01 1.50
C ASP A 215 5.59 -7.23 2.77
N ASP A 216 5.07 -7.92 3.77
CA ASP A 216 4.72 -7.29 5.04
C ASP A 216 5.99 -6.92 5.84
N LEU A 217 6.02 -5.69 6.35
CA LEU A 217 7.07 -5.20 7.24
C LEU A 217 6.73 -5.38 8.73
N SER A 218 5.58 -5.98 9.06
CA SER A 218 5.15 -6.17 10.45
C SER A 218 6.13 -7.02 11.26
N ASP A 219 6.80 -7.98 10.62
CA ASP A 219 7.78 -8.87 11.24
C ASP A 219 9.23 -8.39 11.07
N ALA A 220 9.47 -7.29 10.36
CA ALA A 220 10.80 -6.74 10.16
C ALA A 220 11.31 -6.07 11.44
N LEU A 221 12.10 -6.80 12.24
CA LEU A 221 12.62 -6.35 13.55
C LEU A 221 13.30 -4.97 13.47
N LEU A 222 14.13 -4.75 12.45
CA LEU A 222 14.86 -3.49 12.29
C LEU A 222 13.92 -2.33 11.98
N TYR A 223 12.92 -2.52 11.10
CA TYR A 223 11.89 -1.52 10.82
C TYR A 223 11.12 -1.16 12.10
N ARG A 224 10.67 -2.17 12.86
CA ARG A 224 9.97 -1.97 14.14
C ARG A 224 10.83 -1.25 15.18
N ALA A 225 12.11 -1.60 15.27
CA ALA A 225 13.04 -0.95 16.19
C ALA A 225 13.24 0.53 15.83
N LEU A 226 13.49 0.84 14.55
CA LEU A 226 13.71 2.21 14.08
C LEU A 226 12.46 3.08 14.24
N THR A 227 11.29 2.59 13.87
CA THR A 227 10.03 3.31 14.07
C THR A 227 9.74 3.53 15.55
N ARG A 228 10.01 2.53 16.40
CA ARG A 228 9.86 2.64 17.85
C ARG A 228 10.82 3.66 18.47
N MET A 229 12.07 3.66 18.05
CA MET A 229 13.07 4.66 18.50
C MET A 229 12.63 6.08 18.08
N LEU A 230 12.09 6.23 16.88
CA LEU A 230 11.56 7.51 16.40
C LEU A 230 10.35 7.95 17.24
N ASP A 231 9.40 7.05 17.52
CA ASP A 231 8.24 7.31 18.38
C ASP A 231 8.66 7.82 19.76
N ILE A 232 9.59 7.11 20.40
CA ILE A 232 10.10 7.47 21.74
C ILE A 232 10.87 8.80 21.67
N GLY A 233 11.76 8.98 20.69
CA GLY A 233 12.56 10.19 20.53
C GLY A 233 11.70 11.43 20.35
N VAL A 234 10.69 11.36 19.49
CA VAL A 234 9.74 12.46 19.26
C VAL A 234 8.88 12.72 20.52
N ALA A 235 8.40 11.66 21.18
CA ALA A 235 7.62 11.81 22.41
C ALA A 235 8.42 12.49 23.52
N LEU A 236 9.68 12.09 23.73
CA LEU A 236 10.58 12.72 24.69
C LEU A 236 10.89 14.17 24.31
N ALA A 237 11.15 14.45 23.03
CA ALA A 237 11.37 15.81 22.56
C ALA A 237 10.15 16.71 22.84
N ILE A 238 8.93 16.23 22.52
CA ILE A 238 7.68 16.95 22.84
C ILE A 238 7.57 17.21 24.34
N MET A 239 7.76 16.19 25.18
CA MET A 239 7.57 16.32 26.63
C MET A 239 8.62 17.19 27.30
N LEU A 240 9.88 17.16 26.84
CA LEU A 240 10.98 17.94 27.44
C LEU A 240 11.01 19.37 26.90
N LEU A 241 10.97 19.54 25.55
CA LEU A 241 11.11 20.87 24.95
C LEU A 241 9.84 21.72 25.09
N LEU A 242 8.66 21.08 25.08
CA LEU A 242 7.38 21.77 25.22
C LEU A 242 6.78 21.68 26.63
N ALA A 243 7.55 21.25 27.65
CA ALA A 243 7.08 21.19 29.03
C ALA A 243 6.51 22.53 29.54
N PRO A 244 7.13 23.69 29.29
CA PRO A 244 6.55 24.97 29.68
C PRO A 244 5.22 25.27 28.95
N VAL A 245 5.11 24.90 27.65
CA VAL A 245 3.89 25.06 26.87
C VAL A 245 2.80 24.16 27.41
N PHE A 246 3.14 22.92 27.78
CA PHE A 246 2.22 21.96 28.42
C PHE A 246 1.65 22.56 29.73
N ALA A 247 2.50 23.09 30.58
CA ALA A 247 2.09 23.69 31.83
C ALA A 247 1.18 24.91 31.59
N ALA A 248 1.58 25.81 30.67
CA ALA A 248 0.78 26.98 30.33
C ALA A 248 -0.60 26.62 29.80
N ILE A 249 -0.70 25.64 28.86
CA ILE A 249 -1.98 25.16 28.34
C ILE A 249 -2.80 24.52 29.44
N TRP A 250 -2.19 23.70 30.30
CA TRP A 250 -2.88 23.04 31.40
C TRP A 250 -3.53 24.06 32.35
N VAL A 251 -2.78 25.11 32.74
CA VAL A 251 -3.29 26.20 33.57
C VAL A 251 -4.39 26.97 32.84
N ALA A 252 -4.17 27.35 31.59
CA ALA A 252 -5.15 28.10 30.80
C ALA A 252 -6.49 27.36 30.70
N ILE A 253 -6.49 26.05 30.47
CA ILE A 253 -7.71 25.23 30.40
C ILE A 253 -8.43 25.19 31.76
N ARG A 254 -7.67 25.12 32.86
CA ARG A 254 -8.24 25.12 34.23
C ARG A 254 -8.88 26.47 34.62
N LEU A 255 -8.36 27.57 34.07
CA LEU A 255 -8.91 28.92 34.24
C LEU A 255 -10.10 29.18 33.28
N ASP A 256 -10.08 28.63 32.07
CA ASP A 256 -11.13 28.82 31.07
C ASP A 256 -12.46 28.12 31.42
N SER A 257 -12.40 26.93 32.02
CA SER A 257 -13.59 26.20 32.41
C SER A 257 -13.33 25.14 33.51
N PRO A 258 -14.31 24.86 34.41
CA PRO A 258 -14.15 23.84 35.46
C PRO A 258 -13.91 22.45 34.92
N GLY A 259 -13.17 21.59 35.65
CA GLY A 259 -12.91 20.19 35.31
C GLY A 259 -11.45 19.90 34.90
N PRO A 260 -11.11 18.64 34.55
CA PRO A 260 -9.74 18.23 34.23
C PRO A 260 -9.24 18.88 32.95
N ALA A 261 -7.96 19.24 32.88
CA ALA A 261 -7.35 19.81 31.68
C ALA A 261 -7.05 18.76 30.60
N ILE A 262 -6.84 17.49 31.01
CA ILE A 262 -6.63 16.38 30.10
C ILE A 262 -7.95 15.66 29.87
N PHE A 263 -8.30 15.46 28.64
CA PHE A 263 -9.39 14.63 28.16
C PHE A 263 -8.85 13.24 27.78
N ALA A 264 -9.50 12.20 28.29
CA ALA A 264 -9.17 10.81 28.06
C ALA A 264 -10.38 10.12 27.42
N GLN A 265 -10.17 9.46 26.28
CA GLN A 265 -11.24 8.81 25.55
C GLN A 265 -10.78 7.45 25.03
N GLU A 266 -11.62 6.42 25.22
CA GLU A 266 -11.35 5.10 24.67
C GLU A 266 -11.48 5.10 23.15
N ARG A 267 -10.56 4.44 22.48
CA ARG A 267 -10.44 4.31 21.02
C ARG A 267 -10.06 2.89 20.63
N VAL A 268 -10.35 2.56 19.37
CA VAL A 268 -9.97 1.28 18.76
C VAL A 268 -8.48 1.32 18.43
N GLY A 269 -7.70 0.39 18.99
CA GLY A 269 -6.27 0.23 18.77
C GLY A 269 -5.92 -0.91 17.82
N ALA A 270 -4.64 -1.31 17.84
CA ALA A 270 -4.17 -2.50 17.10
C ALA A 270 -4.90 -3.76 17.59
N ALA A 271 -5.15 -4.70 16.67
CA ALA A 271 -5.95 -5.91 16.92
C ALA A 271 -7.31 -5.61 17.57
N GLN A 272 -7.86 -4.41 17.30
CA GLN A 272 -9.10 -3.87 17.89
C GLN A 272 -9.08 -3.77 19.44
N ALA A 273 -7.90 -3.90 20.06
CA ALA A 273 -7.78 -3.73 21.49
C ALA A 273 -8.10 -2.28 21.91
N PRO A 274 -8.89 -2.05 22.98
CA PRO A 274 -9.16 -0.71 23.47
C PRO A 274 -7.90 -0.05 24.03
N PHE A 275 -7.75 1.25 23.77
CA PHE A 275 -6.73 2.06 24.41
C PHE A 275 -7.25 3.45 24.72
N THR A 276 -6.68 4.10 25.72
CA THR A 276 -7.03 5.46 26.11
C THR A 276 -6.21 6.47 25.33
N LEU A 277 -6.87 7.29 24.53
CA LEU A 277 -6.29 8.45 23.83
C LEU A 277 -6.29 9.68 24.77
N TYR A 278 -5.16 10.35 24.91
CA TYR A 278 -5.01 11.56 25.71
C TYR A 278 -4.94 12.79 24.84
N LYS A 279 -5.77 13.82 25.17
CA LYS A 279 -5.75 15.15 24.54
C LYS A 279 -5.92 16.24 25.60
N PHE A 280 -5.55 17.48 25.28
CA PHE A 280 -6.05 18.60 26.05
C PHE A 280 -7.56 18.78 25.80
N ARG A 281 -8.29 19.12 26.85
CA ARG A 281 -9.72 19.41 26.76
C ARG A 281 -9.96 20.69 25.98
N THR A 282 -10.77 20.59 24.92
CA THR A 282 -11.14 21.69 24.02
C THR A 282 -12.63 22.04 24.08
N MET A 283 -13.40 21.26 24.83
CA MET A 283 -14.84 21.41 24.98
C MET A 283 -15.20 21.66 26.45
N LYS A 284 -16.39 22.23 26.67
CA LYS A 284 -16.95 22.44 28.01
C LYS A 284 -17.09 21.11 28.74
N HIS A 285 -16.92 21.13 30.07
CA HIS A 285 -17.07 19.94 30.89
C HIS A 285 -18.50 19.41 30.82
N GLY A 286 -18.66 18.10 30.73
CA GLY A 286 -19.98 17.45 30.57
C GLY A 286 -20.47 17.32 29.14
N THR A 287 -19.72 17.79 28.14
CA THR A 287 -20.06 17.50 26.74
C THR A 287 -19.98 16.01 26.47
N ALA A 288 -20.98 15.46 25.75
CA ALA A 288 -21.03 14.05 25.40
C ALA A 288 -19.76 13.59 24.68
N SER A 289 -19.28 12.39 25.00
CA SER A 289 -18.13 11.76 24.38
C SER A 289 -18.53 11.15 23.02
N ALA A 290 -18.54 11.97 21.98
CA ALA A 290 -18.89 11.57 20.61
C ALA A 290 -17.78 11.96 19.62
N GLY A 291 -17.93 11.57 18.35
CA GLY A 291 -17.04 11.98 17.29
C GLY A 291 -17.03 13.51 17.11
N THR A 292 -15.90 14.08 16.70
CA THR A 292 -15.78 15.55 16.56
C THR A 292 -16.80 16.13 15.57
N HIS A 293 -17.23 15.36 14.58
CA HIS A 293 -18.25 15.72 13.58
C HIS A 293 -19.70 15.57 14.10
N GLU A 294 -19.90 14.89 15.24
CA GLU A 294 -21.21 14.63 15.84
C GLU A 294 -21.56 15.65 16.95
N VAL A 295 -20.58 16.46 17.37
CA VAL A 295 -20.75 17.40 18.47
C VAL A 295 -20.95 18.82 17.96
N SER A 296 -21.92 19.54 18.53
CA SER A 296 -22.20 20.94 18.19
C SER A 296 -20.96 21.85 18.38
N ALA A 297 -20.72 22.72 17.42
CA ALA A 297 -19.67 23.73 17.45
C ALA A 297 -19.74 24.63 18.70
N SER A 298 -20.93 24.81 19.30
CA SER A 298 -21.16 25.62 20.51
C SER A 298 -20.56 25.02 21.79
N ALA A 299 -20.23 23.74 21.79
CA ALA A 299 -19.58 23.06 22.91
C ALA A 299 -18.06 23.37 22.99
N VAL A 300 -17.47 23.83 21.91
CA VAL A 300 -16.01 24.15 21.86
C VAL A 300 -15.75 25.49 22.54
N THR A 301 -14.80 25.54 23.49
CA THR A 301 -14.40 26.80 24.12
C THR A 301 -13.56 27.65 23.16
N ARG A 302 -13.44 28.98 23.42
CA ARG A 302 -12.59 29.87 22.61
C ARG A 302 -11.13 29.40 22.62
N LEU A 303 -10.61 29.03 23.78
CA LEU A 303 -9.28 28.45 23.96
C LEU A 303 -9.19 27.11 23.20
N GLY A 304 -10.21 26.26 23.34
CA GLY A 304 -10.30 24.98 22.65
C GLY A 304 -10.25 25.10 21.13
N ALA A 305 -10.93 26.10 20.56
CA ALA A 305 -10.87 26.39 19.12
C ALA A 305 -9.44 26.80 18.66
N PHE A 306 -8.73 27.58 19.47
CA PHE A 306 -7.32 27.91 19.21
C PHE A 306 -6.43 26.66 19.27
N LEU A 307 -6.55 25.84 20.32
CA LEU A 307 -5.77 24.61 20.50
C LEU A 307 -5.97 23.62 19.32
N ARG A 308 -7.21 23.44 18.87
CA ARG A 308 -7.53 22.59 17.71
C ARG A 308 -6.92 23.11 16.41
N ARG A 309 -7.03 24.43 16.16
CA ARG A 309 -6.45 25.05 14.96
C ARG A 309 -4.94 24.89 14.90
N THR A 310 -4.27 24.98 16.06
CA THR A 310 -2.83 24.84 16.20
C THR A 310 -2.37 23.39 16.44
N LYS A 311 -3.29 22.44 16.59
CA LYS A 311 -3.05 21.04 16.98
C LYS A 311 -2.33 20.85 18.33
N LEU A 312 -2.27 21.88 19.14
CA LEU A 312 -1.68 21.82 20.48
C LEU A 312 -2.50 20.94 21.43
N ASP A 313 -3.79 20.72 21.13
CA ASP A 313 -4.64 19.79 21.88
C ASP A 313 -4.16 18.33 21.78
N GLU A 314 -3.38 17.98 20.78
CA GLU A 314 -2.88 16.62 20.55
C GLU A 314 -1.54 16.34 21.26
N LEU A 315 -0.88 17.35 21.87
CA LEU A 315 0.40 17.16 22.56
C LEU A 315 0.40 16.04 23.62
N PRO A 316 -0.68 15.82 24.41
CA PRO A 316 -0.72 14.72 25.38
C PRO A 316 -0.64 13.32 24.76
N GLN A 317 -0.84 13.17 23.45
CA GLN A 317 -0.63 11.90 22.77
C GLN A 317 0.84 11.43 22.80
N ALA A 318 1.79 12.29 23.16
CA ALA A 318 3.16 11.88 23.47
C ALA A 318 3.20 10.74 24.52
N ILE A 319 2.25 10.72 25.47
CA ILE A 319 2.10 9.64 26.45
C ILE A 319 1.72 8.33 25.74
N ASN A 320 0.86 8.40 24.73
CA ASN A 320 0.47 7.22 23.94
C ASN A 320 1.63 6.68 23.13
N LEU A 321 2.48 7.55 22.57
CA LEU A 321 3.73 7.15 21.89
C LEU A 321 4.67 6.43 22.87
N LEU A 322 4.92 6.99 24.06
CA LEU A 322 5.79 6.38 25.07
C LEU A 322 5.26 5.02 25.52
N ARG A 323 3.95 4.88 25.71
CA ARG A 323 3.31 3.61 26.06
C ARG A 323 3.29 2.60 24.91
N GLY A 324 3.50 3.06 23.68
CA GLY A 324 3.47 2.23 22.47
C GLY A 324 2.06 1.79 22.05
N THR A 325 1.02 2.44 22.58
CA THR A 325 -0.38 2.25 22.15
C THR A 325 -0.66 2.98 20.85
N MET A 326 0.15 3.99 20.51
CA MET A 326 0.17 4.69 19.23
C MET A 326 1.58 4.73 18.64
N THR A 327 1.66 5.09 17.38
CA THR A 327 2.88 5.41 16.62
C THR A 327 2.77 6.80 15.98
N LEU A 328 3.86 7.35 15.45
CA LEU A 328 3.82 8.62 14.74
C LEU A 328 2.96 8.52 13.49
N VAL A 329 3.18 7.47 12.68
CA VAL A 329 2.49 7.31 11.39
C VAL A 329 1.63 6.04 11.41
N GLY A 330 0.34 6.20 11.21
CA GLY A 330 -0.61 5.09 11.19
C GLY A 330 -2.04 5.56 10.90
N PRO A 331 -3.00 4.63 10.83
CA PRO A 331 -4.43 4.96 10.75
C PRO A 331 -4.88 5.84 11.92
N ARG A 332 -5.71 6.85 11.65
CA ARG A 332 -6.28 7.68 12.72
C ARG A 332 -7.18 6.84 13.64
N PRO A 333 -7.03 6.89 14.98
CA PRO A 333 -7.83 6.08 15.89
C PRO A 333 -9.32 6.48 15.86
N CYS A 334 -10.20 5.51 15.60
CA CYS A 334 -11.66 5.68 15.57
C CYS A 334 -12.32 5.33 16.90
N LEU A 335 -13.59 5.67 17.04
CA LEU A 335 -14.47 5.23 18.13
C LEU A 335 -15.08 3.87 17.78
N TYR A 336 -15.46 3.09 18.79
CA TYR A 336 -16.24 1.86 18.60
C TYR A 336 -17.63 2.13 18.01
N SER A 337 -18.20 3.31 18.25
CA SER A 337 -19.50 3.73 17.67
C SER A 337 -19.43 3.96 16.15
N GLN A 338 -18.25 4.09 15.56
CA GLN A 338 -18.05 4.25 14.11
C GLN A 338 -18.04 2.87 13.42
N THR A 339 -19.10 2.11 13.54
CA THR A 339 -19.21 0.69 13.16
C THR A 339 -18.85 0.44 11.70
N GLU A 340 -19.33 1.27 10.76
CA GLU A 340 -19.01 1.14 9.33
C GLU A 340 -17.51 1.22 9.06
N LEU A 341 -16.81 2.15 9.73
CA LEU A 341 -15.36 2.28 9.60
C LEU A 341 -14.63 1.09 10.24
N VAL A 342 -15.12 0.64 11.40
CA VAL A 342 -14.53 -0.50 12.12
C VAL A 342 -14.63 -1.76 11.27
N GLU A 343 -15.80 -2.06 10.73
CA GLU A 343 -16.04 -3.23 9.87
C GLU A 343 -15.22 -3.17 8.57
N ALA A 344 -15.18 -2.00 7.91
CA ALA A 344 -14.41 -1.82 6.69
C ALA A 344 -12.89 -2.00 6.91
N ARG A 345 -12.35 -1.47 8.02
CA ARG A 345 -10.93 -1.66 8.40
C ARG A 345 -10.62 -3.10 8.77
N GLU A 346 -11.54 -3.79 9.44
CA GLU A 346 -11.40 -5.21 9.78
C GLU A 346 -11.33 -6.06 8.50
N ALA A 347 -12.29 -5.89 7.60
CA ALA A 347 -12.32 -6.59 6.32
C ALA A 347 -11.04 -6.40 5.50
N LEU A 348 -10.37 -5.24 5.63
CA LEU A 348 -9.11 -4.91 4.97
C LEU A 348 -7.86 -5.27 5.81
N GLY A 349 -8.04 -5.83 7.01
CA GLY A 349 -6.96 -6.18 7.92
C GLY A 349 -6.12 -4.97 8.36
N VAL A 350 -6.70 -3.77 8.44
CA VAL A 350 -6.00 -2.54 8.84
C VAL A 350 -5.57 -2.60 10.31
N TYR A 351 -6.28 -3.33 11.15
CA TYR A 351 -5.99 -3.43 12.58
C TYR A 351 -4.73 -4.22 12.94
N THR A 352 -4.00 -4.75 11.97
CA THR A 352 -2.61 -5.19 12.16
C THR A 352 -1.67 -4.01 12.44
N LEU A 353 -2.10 -2.77 12.12
CA LEU A 353 -1.35 -1.55 12.35
C LEU A 353 -1.72 -0.90 13.68
N LYS A 354 -0.74 -0.24 14.32
CA LYS A 354 -1.01 0.68 15.42
C LYS A 354 -1.63 1.98 14.90
N PRO A 355 -2.57 2.60 15.65
CA PRO A 355 -3.06 3.92 15.30
C PRO A 355 -1.95 4.97 15.36
N GLY A 356 -2.04 5.96 14.47
CA GLY A 356 -1.05 7.02 14.31
C GLY A 356 -1.52 8.40 14.79
N ILE A 357 -0.56 9.27 15.13
CA ILE A 357 -0.81 10.71 15.33
C ILE A 357 -1.11 11.34 13.96
N THR A 358 -0.32 10.98 12.96
CA THR A 358 -0.57 11.34 11.56
C THR A 358 -0.69 10.10 10.69
N GLY A 359 -1.15 10.23 9.44
CA GLY A 359 -1.33 9.10 8.55
C GLY A 359 -1.54 9.47 7.10
N TYR A 360 -1.49 8.45 6.26
CA TYR A 360 -1.61 8.55 4.81
C TYR A 360 -2.93 9.21 4.36
N ALA A 361 -4.04 8.83 4.99
CA ALA A 361 -5.35 9.40 4.74
C ALA A 361 -5.43 10.87 5.17
N GLN A 362 -4.87 11.18 6.36
CA GLN A 362 -4.90 12.52 6.92
C GLN A 362 -4.19 13.56 6.02
N ILE A 363 -3.01 13.24 5.47
CA ILE A 363 -2.28 14.16 4.58
C ILE A 363 -2.97 14.36 3.23
N ARG A 364 -3.97 13.52 2.90
CA ARG A 364 -4.85 13.59 1.72
C ARG A 364 -6.22 14.18 2.01
N ALA A 365 -6.43 14.72 3.22
CA ALA A 365 -7.70 15.28 3.68
C ALA A 365 -8.88 14.29 3.61
N ILE A 366 -8.60 12.99 3.72
CA ILE A 366 -9.61 11.94 3.87
C ILE A 366 -9.88 11.77 5.36
N ASP A 367 -11.13 11.98 5.77
CA ASP A 367 -11.55 11.95 7.17
C ASP A 367 -12.64 10.90 7.44
N MET A 368 -13.13 10.86 8.67
CA MET A 368 -14.09 9.86 9.15
C MET A 368 -15.52 10.05 8.60
N SER A 369 -15.80 11.14 7.87
CA SER A 369 -17.08 11.33 7.18
C SER A 369 -17.24 10.41 5.95
N GLN A 370 -16.13 9.80 5.50
CA GLN A 370 -16.09 8.89 4.36
C GLN A 370 -15.47 7.53 4.78
N PRO A 371 -16.14 6.72 5.59
CA PRO A 371 -15.55 5.55 6.24
C PRO A 371 -14.94 4.53 5.28
N LEU A 372 -15.60 4.23 4.16
CA LEU A 372 -15.08 3.27 3.19
C LEU A 372 -13.86 3.81 2.42
N VAL A 373 -13.85 5.10 2.10
CA VAL A 373 -12.70 5.75 1.43
C VAL A 373 -11.51 5.82 2.39
N LEU A 374 -11.79 6.14 3.66
CA LEU A 374 -10.77 6.17 4.72
C LEU A 374 -10.16 4.79 4.95
N ALA A 375 -10.99 3.75 5.08
CA ALA A 375 -10.52 2.37 5.26
C ALA A 375 -9.63 1.90 4.08
N ARG A 376 -10.00 2.25 2.84
CA ARG A 376 -9.16 1.97 1.65
C ARG A 376 -7.85 2.74 1.66
N ALA A 377 -7.85 4.00 2.09
CA ALA A 377 -6.62 4.78 2.22
C ALA A 377 -5.68 4.20 3.29
N ASP A 378 -6.23 3.73 4.41
CA ASP A 378 -5.47 3.07 5.48
C ASP A 378 -4.93 1.70 5.03
N TYR A 379 -5.71 0.93 4.25
CA TYR A 379 -5.24 -0.28 3.59
C TYR A 379 -4.09 0.02 2.62
N ARG A 380 -4.24 1.07 1.80
CA ARG A 380 -3.17 1.49 0.88
C ARG A 380 -1.88 1.84 1.63
N TYR A 381 -2.00 2.54 2.78
CA TYR A 381 -0.85 2.79 3.66
C TYR A 381 -0.23 1.49 4.16
N LYS A 382 -1.05 0.56 4.66
CA LYS A 382 -0.59 -0.76 5.13
C LYS A 382 0.29 -1.46 4.09
N MET A 383 -0.18 -1.51 2.83
CA MET A 383 0.51 -2.20 1.75
C MET A 383 1.75 -1.44 1.23
N LEU A 384 1.73 -0.10 1.25
CA LEU A 384 2.84 0.75 0.78
C LEU A 384 3.81 1.17 1.89
N ARG A 385 3.58 0.72 3.12
CA ARG A 385 4.35 1.11 4.30
C ARG A 385 5.85 0.94 4.07
N SER A 386 6.62 1.98 4.41
CA SER A 386 8.07 2.00 4.32
C SER A 386 8.60 3.23 5.08
N LEU A 387 9.86 3.20 5.51
CA LEU A 387 10.47 4.35 6.21
C LEU A 387 10.42 5.64 5.37
N LEU A 388 10.60 5.55 4.05
CA LEU A 388 10.50 6.73 3.18
C LEU A 388 9.08 7.28 3.11
N LEU A 389 8.06 6.43 3.09
CA LEU A 389 6.67 6.87 3.12
C LEU A 389 6.34 7.51 4.46
N ASP A 390 6.76 6.89 5.56
CA ASP A 390 6.56 7.43 6.91
C ASP A 390 7.21 8.81 7.06
N LEU A 391 8.45 8.99 6.62
CA LEU A 391 9.13 10.29 6.63
C LEU A 391 8.41 11.33 5.75
N ARG A 392 7.93 10.94 4.56
CA ARG A 392 7.14 11.84 3.71
C ARG A 392 5.85 12.29 4.40
N ILE A 393 5.15 11.39 5.08
CA ILE A 393 3.92 11.70 5.83
C ILE A 393 4.25 12.65 6.98
N ILE A 394 5.30 12.39 7.76
CA ILE A 394 5.74 13.27 8.87
C ILE A 394 6.07 14.67 8.33
N LEU A 395 6.87 14.76 7.27
CA LEU A 395 7.24 16.04 6.65
C LEU A 395 6.03 16.77 6.06
N ALA A 396 5.10 16.08 5.44
CA ALA A 396 3.87 16.67 4.93
C ALA A 396 3.02 17.25 6.06
N THR A 397 2.92 16.53 7.19
CA THR A 397 2.21 16.99 8.39
C THR A 397 2.87 18.21 9.01
N ALA A 398 4.20 18.21 9.11
CA ALA A 398 4.98 19.36 9.63
C ALA A 398 4.81 20.62 8.75
N ARG A 399 4.56 20.44 7.45
CA ARG A 399 4.25 21.54 6.50
C ARG A 399 2.76 21.95 6.50
N GLY A 400 1.98 21.46 7.47
CA GLY A 400 0.57 21.83 7.64
C GLY A 400 -0.44 21.00 6.84
N ARG A 401 -0.02 19.93 6.12
CA ARG A 401 -0.97 18.98 5.54
C ARG A 401 -1.59 18.12 6.66
N GLY A 402 -2.77 17.61 6.45
CA GLY A 402 -3.47 16.78 7.44
C GLY A 402 -4.22 17.63 8.46
N GLY A 403 -5.22 18.39 8.02
CA GLY A 403 -6.18 19.06 8.90
C GLY A 403 -6.82 18.05 9.85
N GLY A 404 -7.09 18.43 11.11
CA GLY A 404 -7.90 17.62 12.03
C GLY A 404 -9.34 17.48 11.50
N ASP A 405 -10.13 16.60 12.14
CA ASP A 405 -11.53 16.41 11.81
C ASP A 405 -12.23 17.79 11.79
N ARG A 406 -12.87 18.11 10.70
CA ARG A 406 -13.63 19.35 10.58
C ARG A 406 -14.86 19.23 11.47
N VAL A 407 -15.07 20.20 12.34
CA VAL A 407 -16.36 20.35 13.03
C VAL A 407 -17.40 20.67 11.97
N ALA A 408 -18.56 20.04 12.02
CA ALA A 408 -19.66 20.35 11.11
C ALA A 408 -19.90 21.87 11.14
N ALA A 409 -19.89 22.50 9.97
CA ALA A 409 -20.27 23.89 9.87
C ALA A 409 -21.72 24.02 10.38
N PRO A 410 -22.07 25.02 11.18
CA PRO A 410 -23.47 25.23 11.54
C PRO A 410 -24.25 25.41 10.24
N ASP A 411 -25.38 24.69 10.12
CA ASP A 411 -26.34 24.92 9.05
C ASP A 411 -26.60 26.41 8.99
N ARG A 412 -26.29 27.02 7.87
CA ARG A 412 -26.65 28.42 7.65
C ARG A 412 -28.19 28.46 7.54
N PRO A 413 -28.83 29.35 8.29
CA PRO A 413 -30.30 29.51 8.24
C PRO A 413 -30.77 29.92 6.85
#